data_486c0a1746cc1db924ddd0c8face4e69
#
_entry.id   486c0a1746cc1db924ddd0c8face4e69
#
_cell.length_a   1.000
_cell.length_b   1.000
_cell.length_c   1.000
_cell.angle_alpha   90.00
_cell.angle_beta   90.00
_cell.angle_gamma   90.00
#
_symmetry.space_group_name_H-M   'P 1'
#
loop_
_entity.id
_entity.type
_entity.pdbx_description
1 polymer ?
#
loop_
_entity_poly.entity_id
_entity_poly.type
_entity_poly.pdbx_seq_one_letter_code
_entity_poly.pdbx_strand_id
1 'polypeptide(L)'
;MLSNVKLTAANVPHKDSLTTEEKATLWKNISSVLIETGRPGIKRLLNWMQSDCGNGVMNYVNAPASTKYHGNYPGGLMEHSWNVYVWLTIIVGNANSMKDADAQLKNEESKAMMDSAAIVALLHDICKVGFYSMEPKNRKTYDAEKVKNALQKDVKHDSLGDFIWETVMSYTVTDTHKFGHGEASVAIIEKFLGVLGLTTEERM
;
A
#
# COMPACT_ATOMS: atom_id res chain seq x y z
N MET A 1 6.27 -20.72 6.98
CA MET A 1 7.20 -20.36 8.07
C MET A 1 8.02 -19.15 7.64
N LEU A 2 7.60 -17.94 8.04
CA LEU A 2 8.43 -16.72 7.95
C LEU A 2 9.37 -16.62 9.18
N SER A 3 9.80 -17.77 9.70
CA SER A 3 10.45 -17.90 11.02
C SER A 3 11.87 -17.34 11.11
N ASN A 4 12.44 -16.74 10.05
CA ASN A 4 13.84 -16.31 10.08
C ASN A 4 14.12 -14.90 9.54
N VAL A 5 13.11 -14.10 9.21
CA VAL A 5 13.35 -12.68 8.92
C VAL A 5 13.27 -11.93 10.25
N LYS A 6 14.43 -11.60 10.82
CA LYS A 6 14.52 -10.67 11.94
C LYS A 6 14.03 -9.31 11.41
N LEU A 7 12.75 -9.02 11.59
CA LEU A 7 12.14 -7.75 11.18
C LEU A 7 12.71 -6.66 12.10
N THR A 8 13.63 -5.88 11.58
CA THR A 8 14.17 -4.70 12.25
C THR A 8 13.78 -3.45 11.49
N ALA A 9 13.74 -2.30 12.14
CA ALA A 9 13.49 -1.02 11.50
C ALA A 9 14.39 -0.76 10.29
N ALA A 10 15.61 -1.32 10.28
CA ALA A 10 16.54 -1.24 9.15
C ALA A 10 16.09 -2.03 7.90
N ASN A 11 15.11 -2.92 8.04
CA ASN A 11 14.57 -3.72 6.94
C ASN A 11 13.31 -3.11 6.32
N VAL A 12 12.92 -1.91 6.74
CA VAL A 12 11.83 -1.14 6.14
C VAL A 12 12.44 -0.26 5.05
N PRO A 13 12.37 -0.64 3.76
CA PRO A 13 12.98 0.15 2.72
C PRO A 13 12.21 1.44 2.53
N HIS A 14 12.92 2.56 2.46
CA HIS A 14 12.39 3.81 1.92
C HIS A 14 12.91 3.93 0.49
N LYS A 15 12.05 3.68 -0.49
CA LYS A 15 12.40 3.64 -1.91
C LYS A 15 11.59 4.66 -2.69
N ASP A 16 12.15 5.08 -3.81
CA ASP A 16 11.48 5.94 -4.79
C ASP A 16 10.87 5.11 -5.94
N SER A 17 11.12 3.80 -5.96
CA SER A 17 10.58 2.86 -6.95
C SER A 17 10.81 1.42 -6.52
N LEU A 18 10.02 0.49 -7.09
CA LEU A 18 10.19 -0.95 -6.95
C LEU A 18 10.47 -1.58 -8.31
N THR A 19 11.44 -2.48 -8.37
CA THR A 19 11.65 -3.33 -9.55
C THR A 19 10.52 -4.36 -9.69
N THR A 20 10.44 -5.01 -10.83
CA THR A 20 9.44 -6.07 -11.07
C THR A 20 9.64 -7.23 -10.10
N GLU A 21 10.89 -7.63 -9.84
CA GLU A 21 11.25 -8.70 -8.91
C GLU A 21 10.90 -8.35 -7.45
N GLU A 22 11.13 -7.11 -7.05
CA GLU A 22 10.76 -6.62 -5.72
C GLU A 22 9.25 -6.61 -5.54
N LYS A 23 8.49 -6.15 -6.54
CA LYS A 23 7.01 -6.21 -6.50
C LYS A 23 6.50 -7.64 -6.41
N ALA A 24 7.07 -8.57 -7.19
CA ALA A 24 6.69 -9.97 -7.15
C ALA A 24 6.98 -10.61 -5.80
N THR A 25 8.16 -10.31 -5.21
CA THR A 25 8.55 -10.81 -3.89
C THR A 25 7.63 -10.25 -2.81
N LEU A 26 7.37 -8.96 -2.85
CA LEU A 26 6.49 -8.27 -1.89
C LEU A 26 5.06 -8.81 -1.96
N TRP A 27 4.52 -8.97 -3.16
CA TRP A 27 3.21 -9.58 -3.36
C TRP A 27 3.14 -11.01 -2.83
N LYS A 28 4.17 -11.82 -3.10
CA LYS A 28 4.26 -13.18 -2.56
C LYS A 28 4.22 -13.18 -1.03
N ASN A 29 4.97 -12.29 -0.39
CA ASN A 29 5.00 -12.18 1.07
C ASN A 29 3.63 -11.77 1.63
N ILE A 30 3.02 -10.70 1.09
CA ILE A 30 1.69 -10.22 1.49
C ILE A 30 0.64 -11.33 1.34
N SER A 31 0.59 -11.97 0.16
CA SER A 31 -0.38 -13.01 -0.11
C SER A 31 -0.20 -14.24 0.79
N SER A 32 1.03 -14.64 1.09
CA SER A 32 1.31 -15.74 2.01
C SER A 32 0.82 -15.43 3.42
N VAL A 33 1.13 -14.26 3.96
CA VAL A 33 0.69 -13.83 5.29
C VAL A 33 -0.84 -13.82 5.37
N LEU A 34 -1.52 -13.24 4.39
CA LEU A 34 -3.00 -13.19 4.37
C LEU A 34 -3.61 -14.59 4.28
N ILE A 35 -3.04 -15.51 3.49
CA ILE A 35 -3.50 -16.91 3.38
C ILE A 35 -3.32 -17.63 4.73
N GLU A 36 -2.20 -17.41 5.44
CA GLU A 36 -1.90 -18.03 6.73
C GLU A 36 -2.89 -17.64 7.84
N THR A 37 -3.59 -16.50 7.71
CA THR A 37 -4.68 -16.13 8.65
C THR A 37 -5.85 -17.12 8.62
N GLY A 38 -5.98 -17.91 7.56
CA GLY A 38 -7.08 -18.87 7.39
C GLY A 38 -8.48 -18.24 7.23
N ARG A 39 -8.56 -16.91 7.09
CA ARG A 39 -9.86 -16.21 6.98
C ARG A 39 -10.63 -16.65 5.71
N PRO A 40 -11.92 -16.96 5.82
CA PRO A 40 -12.76 -17.29 4.66
C PRO A 40 -12.73 -16.16 3.63
N GLY A 41 -12.63 -16.50 2.34
CA GLY A 41 -12.71 -15.51 1.25
C GLY A 41 -11.40 -14.80 0.92
N ILE A 42 -10.32 -14.95 1.70
CA ILE A 42 -8.99 -14.33 1.43
C ILE A 42 -8.51 -14.61 0.00
N LYS A 43 -8.65 -15.84 -0.51
CA LYS A 43 -8.21 -16.16 -1.88
C LYS A 43 -8.98 -15.36 -2.95
N ARG A 44 -10.27 -15.12 -2.74
CA ARG A 44 -11.08 -14.28 -3.65
C ARG A 44 -10.66 -12.81 -3.56
N LEU A 45 -10.37 -12.33 -2.34
CA LEU A 45 -9.85 -10.99 -2.12
C LEU A 45 -8.52 -10.79 -2.83
N LEU A 46 -7.55 -11.69 -2.67
CA LEU A 46 -6.24 -11.64 -3.32
C LEU A 46 -6.35 -11.64 -4.86
N ASN A 47 -7.23 -12.46 -5.42
CA ASN A 47 -7.48 -12.45 -6.86
C ASN A 47 -8.02 -11.09 -7.34
N TRP A 48 -8.95 -10.51 -6.58
CA TRP A 48 -9.49 -9.19 -6.88
C TRP A 48 -8.41 -8.09 -6.75
N MET A 49 -7.55 -8.15 -5.75
CA MET A 49 -6.45 -7.18 -5.56
C MET A 49 -5.48 -7.13 -6.73
N GLN A 50 -5.33 -8.23 -7.49
CA GLN A 50 -4.48 -8.30 -8.68
C GLN A 50 -5.25 -8.07 -9.99
N SER A 51 -6.57 -8.15 -9.98
CA SER A 51 -7.36 -8.05 -11.20
C SER A 51 -7.20 -6.68 -11.86
N ASP A 52 -7.40 -6.66 -13.18
CA ASP A 52 -7.50 -5.40 -13.92
C ASP A 52 -8.76 -4.66 -13.45
N CYS A 53 -8.58 -3.43 -13.00
CA CYS A 53 -9.69 -2.57 -12.58
C CYS A 53 -10.43 -1.92 -13.75
N GLY A 54 -9.90 -2.03 -14.98
CA GLY A 54 -10.42 -1.36 -16.17
C GLY A 54 -10.17 0.15 -16.16
N ASN A 55 -10.51 0.81 -17.25
CA ASN A 55 -10.46 2.28 -17.40
C ASN A 55 -9.13 2.96 -17.02
N GLY A 56 -8.01 2.23 -17.06
CA GLY A 56 -6.69 2.75 -16.73
C GLY A 56 -6.45 3.01 -15.23
N VAL A 57 -7.37 2.58 -14.36
CA VAL A 57 -7.16 2.66 -12.90
C VAL A 57 -6.31 1.50 -12.40
N MET A 58 -5.59 1.73 -11.31
CA MET A 58 -4.56 0.82 -10.84
C MET A 58 -5.11 -0.17 -9.81
N ASN A 59 -4.72 -1.43 -9.95
CA ASN A 59 -4.95 -2.45 -8.94
C ASN A 59 -3.96 -2.31 -7.77
N TYR A 60 -4.13 -3.14 -6.73
CA TYR A 60 -3.32 -3.10 -5.51
C TYR A 60 -1.80 -3.21 -5.78
N VAL A 61 -1.41 -4.07 -6.72
CA VAL A 61 0.00 -4.34 -7.04
C VAL A 61 0.68 -3.15 -7.71
N ASN A 62 -0.08 -2.30 -8.40
CA ASN A 62 0.44 -1.17 -9.15
C ASN A 62 0.06 0.19 -8.58
N ALA A 63 -0.87 0.25 -7.62
CA ALA A 63 -1.27 1.51 -7.01
C ALA A 63 -0.13 2.15 -6.20
N PRO A 64 0.01 3.49 -6.23
CA PRO A 64 0.84 4.22 -5.28
C PRO A 64 0.15 4.28 -3.91
N ALA A 65 0.91 4.51 -2.85
CA ALA A 65 0.34 4.78 -1.53
C ALA A 65 -0.28 6.19 -1.44
N SER A 66 0.31 7.15 -2.17
CA SER A 66 -0.17 8.53 -2.25
C SER A 66 0.18 9.16 -3.60
N THR A 67 -0.36 10.35 -3.90
CA THR A 67 -0.04 11.09 -5.13
C THR A 67 1.20 11.98 -5.01
N LYS A 68 1.64 12.32 -3.80
CA LYS A 68 2.69 13.33 -3.58
C LYS A 68 3.68 13.01 -2.47
N TYR A 69 3.32 12.07 -1.57
CA TYR A 69 4.12 11.79 -0.38
C TYR A 69 4.79 10.41 -0.50
N HIS A 70 4.86 9.69 0.61
CA HIS A 70 5.44 8.35 0.64
C HIS A 70 4.78 7.40 -0.36
N GLY A 71 5.59 6.53 -0.96
CA GLY A 71 5.10 5.49 -1.88
C GLY A 71 4.44 6.04 -3.16
N ASN A 72 4.88 7.22 -3.65
CA ASN A 72 4.38 7.83 -4.89
C ASN A 72 5.01 7.17 -6.13
N TYR A 73 4.85 5.86 -6.27
CA TYR A 73 5.34 5.05 -7.38
C TYR A 73 4.56 3.73 -7.49
N PRO A 74 4.64 3.05 -8.66
CA PRO A 74 3.92 1.79 -8.87
C PRO A 74 4.33 0.70 -7.87
N GLY A 75 3.38 0.21 -7.08
CA GLY A 75 3.60 -0.75 -5.99
C GLY A 75 3.81 -0.11 -4.63
N GLY A 76 3.81 1.23 -4.54
CA GLY A 76 3.96 1.95 -3.27
C GLY A 76 2.90 1.59 -2.24
N LEU A 77 1.66 1.27 -2.67
CA LEU A 77 0.60 0.79 -1.77
C LEU A 77 0.97 -0.53 -1.10
N MET A 78 1.52 -1.49 -1.87
CA MET A 78 2.01 -2.76 -1.29
C MET A 78 3.12 -2.54 -0.29
N GLU A 79 4.12 -1.71 -0.64
CA GLU A 79 5.25 -1.42 0.24
C GLU A 79 4.79 -0.73 1.52
N HIS A 80 3.90 0.25 1.39
CA HIS A 80 3.30 0.93 2.54
C HIS A 80 2.59 -0.06 3.48
N SER A 81 1.69 -0.87 2.94
CA SER A 81 0.96 -1.87 3.72
C SER A 81 1.90 -2.89 4.38
N TRP A 82 2.94 -3.33 3.66
CA TRP A 82 3.95 -4.23 4.21
C TRP A 82 4.74 -3.59 5.35
N ASN A 83 5.13 -2.33 5.22
CA ASN A 83 5.83 -1.58 6.25
C ASN A 83 4.97 -1.41 7.51
N VAL A 84 3.68 -1.09 7.34
CA VAL A 84 2.73 -1.03 8.47
C VAL A 84 2.61 -2.40 9.15
N TYR A 85 2.54 -3.49 8.38
CA TYR A 85 2.51 -4.85 8.92
C TYR A 85 3.77 -5.18 9.73
N VAL A 86 4.96 -4.89 9.20
CA VAL A 86 6.24 -5.11 9.89
C VAL A 86 6.27 -4.38 11.23
N TRP A 87 5.92 -3.11 11.26
CA TRP A 87 5.92 -2.34 12.50
C TRP A 87 4.88 -2.83 13.50
N LEU A 88 3.67 -3.13 13.03
CA LEU A 88 2.62 -3.63 13.90
C LEU A 88 2.98 -4.98 14.52
N THR A 89 3.60 -5.89 13.76
CA THR A 89 4.04 -7.20 14.27
C THR A 89 5.17 -7.07 15.31
N ILE A 90 6.08 -6.09 15.15
CA ILE A 90 7.09 -5.79 16.17
C ILE A 90 6.42 -5.31 17.47
N ILE A 91 5.47 -4.40 17.38
CA ILE A 91 4.75 -3.87 18.54
C ILE A 91 3.96 -4.98 19.26
N VAL A 92 3.18 -5.75 18.50
CA VAL A 92 2.37 -6.87 19.03
C VAL A 92 3.26 -7.97 19.62
N GLY A 93 4.35 -8.34 18.94
CA GLY A 93 5.31 -9.34 19.43
C GLY A 93 5.97 -8.93 20.74
N ASN A 94 6.35 -7.66 20.89
CA ASN A 94 6.90 -7.13 22.13
C ASN A 94 5.87 -7.12 23.26
N ALA A 95 4.61 -6.73 22.96
CA ALA A 95 3.53 -6.73 23.94
C ALA A 95 3.22 -8.15 24.46
N ASN A 96 3.29 -9.17 23.60
CA ASN A 96 3.07 -10.56 23.96
C ASN A 96 4.19 -11.15 24.83
N SER A 97 5.43 -10.74 24.61
CA SER A 97 6.57 -11.21 25.41
C SER A 97 6.57 -10.66 26.85
N MET A 98 5.80 -9.62 27.13
CA MET A 98 5.68 -8.99 28.46
C MET A 98 4.59 -9.61 29.35
N LYS A 99 3.76 -10.51 28.84
CA LYS A 99 2.66 -11.11 29.59
C LYS A 99 3.07 -12.49 30.14
N ASP A 100 3.13 -12.64 31.47
CA ASP A 100 3.33 -13.92 32.16
C ASP A 100 2.00 -14.66 32.31
N ALA A 101 1.78 -15.79 31.63
CA ALA A 101 0.69 -16.75 31.86
C ALA A 101 0.80 -18.03 31.01
N ASP A 102 -0.04 -19.04 31.26
CA ASP A 102 -0.03 -20.40 30.68
C ASP A 102 0.29 -20.52 29.19
N ALA A 103 1.27 -21.35 28.83
CA ALA A 103 1.91 -21.40 27.53
C ALA A 103 0.99 -21.80 26.35
N GLN A 104 -0.10 -22.49 26.61
CA GLN A 104 -0.97 -23.03 25.56
C GLN A 104 -2.09 -22.05 25.16
N LEU A 105 -2.73 -21.38 26.13
CA LEU A 105 -3.62 -20.25 25.89
C LEU A 105 -2.90 -19.10 25.19
N LYS A 106 -1.65 -18.86 25.52
CA LYS A 106 -0.77 -17.88 24.86
C LYS A 106 -0.59 -18.11 23.37
N ASN A 107 -0.50 -19.35 22.90
CA ASN A 107 -0.24 -19.63 21.50
C ASN A 107 -1.45 -19.32 20.62
N GLU A 108 -2.68 -19.61 21.07
CA GLU A 108 -3.90 -19.33 20.30
C GLU A 108 -4.25 -17.84 20.31
N GLU A 109 -4.19 -17.18 21.48
CA GLU A 109 -4.42 -15.73 21.58
C GLU A 109 -3.36 -14.93 20.83
N SER A 110 -2.09 -15.35 20.93
CA SER A 110 -0.99 -14.73 20.22
C SER A 110 -1.16 -14.89 18.70
N LYS A 111 -1.60 -16.07 18.25
CA LYS A 111 -1.89 -16.31 16.85
C LYS A 111 -3.05 -15.44 16.38
N ALA A 112 -4.17 -15.39 17.09
CA ALA A 112 -5.32 -14.59 16.76
C ALA A 112 -4.96 -13.09 16.66
N MET A 113 -4.15 -12.58 17.58
CA MET A 113 -3.67 -11.20 17.55
C MET A 113 -2.75 -10.92 16.36
N MET A 114 -1.89 -11.86 15.98
CA MET A 114 -1.03 -11.74 14.80
C MET A 114 -1.83 -11.81 13.49
N ASP A 115 -2.87 -12.67 13.44
CA ASP A 115 -3.79 -12.76 12.31
C ASP A 115 -4.56 -11.44 12.13
N SER A 116 -5.05 -10.85 13.23
CA SER A 116 -5.72 -9.54 13.22
C SER A 116 -4.75 -8.42 12.80
N ALA A 117 -3.51 -8.42 13.31
CA ALA A 117 -2.48 -7.48 12.88
C ALA A 117 -2.20 -7.58 11.38
N ALA A 118 -2.19 -8.79 10.81
CA ALA A 118 -2.01 -8.99 9.38
C ALA A 118 -3.20 -8.43 8.58
N ILE A 119 -4.43 -8.71 8.98
CA ILE A 119 -5.65 -8.19 8.33
C ILE A 119 -5.66 -6.67 8.35
N VAL A 120 -5.50 -6.07 9.53
CA VAL A 120 -5.57 -4.61 9.69
C VAL A 120 -4.43 -3.94 8.93
N ALA A 121 -3.19 -4.36 9.14
CA ALA A 121 -2.03 -3.69 8.53
C ALA A 121 -1.97 -3.83 7.02
N LEU A 122 -2.26 -5.01 6.47
CA LEU A 122 -2.15 -5.26 5.04
C LEU A 122 -3.34 -4.75 4.23
N LEU A 123 -4.50 -4.54 4.88
CA LEU A 123 -5.74 -4.19 4.20
C LEU A 123 -6.33 -2.83 4.59
N HIS A 124 -5.72 -2.06 5.52
CA HIS A 124 -6.26 -0.76 5.97
C HIS A 124 -6.53 0.23 4.83
N ASP A 125 -5.72 0.19 3.80
CA ASP A 125 -5.76 1.09 2.64
C ASP A 125 -6.26 0.38 1.35
N ILE A 126 -6.94 -0.77 1.49
CA ILE A 126 -7.40 -1.55 0.32
C ILE A 126 -8.43 -0.79 -0.54
N CYS A 127 -9.09 0.20 0.01
CA CYS A 127 -9.97 1.11 -0.72
C CYS A 127 -9.26 1.89 -1.84
N LYS A 128 -7.93 1.95 -1.81
CA LYS A 128 -7.11 2.58 -2.85
C LYS A 128 -6.98 1.72 -4.13
N VAL A 129 -7.46 0.49 -4.13
CA VAL A 129 -7.60 -0.33 -5.34
C VAL A 129 -8.66 0.29 -6.25
N GLY A 130 -8.28 0.60 -7.49
CA GLY A 130 -9.16 1.30 -8.42
C GLY A 130 -9.29 2.81 -8.18
N PHE A 131 -8.48 3.36 -7.28
CA PHE A 131 -8.55 4.76 -6.83
C PHE A 131 -7.64 5.69 -7.63
N TYR A 132 -6.54 5.17 -8.17
CA TYR A 132 -5.54 5.95 -8.91
C TYR A 132 -5.52 5.61 -10.39
N SER A 133 -5.39 6.65 -11.22
CA SER A 133 -5.05 6.57 -12.63
C SER A 133 -3.83 7.44 -12.94
N MET A 134 -3.22 7.24 -14.12
CA MET A 134 -2.15 8.10 -14.62
C MET A 134 -2.69 9.01 -15.72
N GLU A 135 -2.49 10.30 -15.56
CA GLU A 135 -2.90 11.29 -16.54
C GLU A 135 -1.76 12.23 -16.89
N PRO A 136 -1.68 12.70 -18.15
CA PRO A 136 -0.72 13.72 -18.54
C PRO A 136 -1.08 15.06 -17.88
N LYS A 137 -0.11 15.66 -17.18
CA LYS A 137 -0.23 17.01 -16.60
C LYS A 137 0.94 17.87 -17.02
N ASN A 138 0.64 19.12 -17.35
CA ASN A 138 1.67 20.10 -17.64
C ASN A 138 2.23 20.67 -16.33
N ARG A 139 3.55 20.70 -16.22
CA ARG A 139 4.26 21.37 -15.13
C ARG A 139 5.40 22.23 -15.67
N LYS A 140 5.77 23.26 -14.92
CA LYS A 140 6.98 24.01 -15.18
C LYS A 140 8.19 23.19 -14.76
N THR A 141 9.24 23.15 -15.59
CA THR A 141 10.55 22.66 -15.21
C THR A 141 11.58 23.77 -15.36
N TYR A 142 12.42 23.93 -14.33
CA TYR A 142 13.53 24.87 -14.26
C TYR A 142 14.88 24.14 -14.45
N ASP A 143 14.84 22.90 -14.93
CA ASP A 143 16.03 22.11 -15.22
C ASP A 143 16.86 22.83 -16.27
N ALA A 144 18.07 23.25 -15.90
CA ALA A 144 18.93 24.10 -16.72
C ALA A 144 19.31 23.44 -18.05
N GLU A 145 19.49 22.11 -18.08
CA GLU A 145 19.80 21.40 -19.33
C GLU A 145 18.58 21.33 -20.24
N LYS A 146 17.42 21.05 -19.69
CA LYS A 146 16.16 21.02 -20.46
C LYS A 146 15.82 22.40 -21.02
N VAL A 147 15.96 23.45 -20.20
CA VAL A 147 15.72 24.84 -20.64
C VAL A 147 16.72 25.24 -21.72
N LYS A 148 18.01 24.92 -21.55
CA LYS A 148 19.06 25.23 -22.53
C LYS A 148 18.82 24.54 -23.89
N ASN A 149 18.32 23.32 -23.87
CA ASN A 149 18.08 22.52 -25.08
C ASN A 149 16.71 22.77 -25.72
N ALA A 150 15.85 23.55 -25.08
CA ALA A 150 14.54 23.90 -25.61
C ALA A 150 14.61 24.94 -26.74
N LEU A 151 13.59 24.98 -27.56
CA LEU A 151 13.45 26.04 -28.55
C LEU A 151 13.22 27.39 -27.82
N GLN A 152 13.90 28.45 -28.27
CA GLN A 152 13.81 29.79 -27.66
C GLN A 152 12.34 30.26 -27.44
N LYS A 153 11.45 29.93 -28.36
CA LYS A 153 10.01 30.29 -28.29
C LYS A 153 9.27 29.60 -27.13
N ASP A 154 9.77 28.45 -26.65
CA ASP A 154 9.15 27.65 -25.60
C ASP A 154 9.70 28.00 -24.22
N VAL A 155 10.85 28.70 -24.16
CA VAL A 155 11.43 29.19 -22.92
C VAL A 155 10.64 30.41 -22.45
N LYS A 156 10.21 30.36 -21.19
CA LYS A 156 9.50 31.42 -20.48
C LYS A 156 10.26 31.80 -19.22
N HIS A 157 9.95 32.97 -18.69
CA HIS A 157 10.58 33.52 -17.49
C HIS A 157 9.52 33.85 -16.43
N ASP A 158 9.84 33.57 -15.17
CA ASP A 158 9.08 34.07 -14.01
C ASP A 158 10.03 34.43 -12.86
N SER A 159 9.50 34.68 -11.67
CA SER A 159 10.28 35.09 -10.49
C SER A 159 11.31 34.03 -10.00
N LEU A 160 11.20 32.78 -10.47
CA LEU A 160 12.14 31.70 -10.13
C LEU A 160 13.19 31.48 -11.21
N GLY A 161 13.07 32.14 -12.38
CA GLY A 161 14.00 32.05 -13.50
C GLY A 161 13.36 31.54 -14.79
N ASP A 162 14.22 31.08 -15.70
CA ASP A 162 13.78 30.54 -16.98
C ASP A 162 13.21 29.13 -16.80
N PHE A 163 12.11 28.86 -17.46
CA PHE A 163 11.43 27.57 -17.42
C PHE A 163 10.83 27.20 -18.78
N ILE A 164 10.55 25.92 -18.95
CA ILE A 164 9.69 25.40 -20.00
C ILE A 164 8.53 24.62 -19.41
N TRP A 165 7.44 24.49 -20.17
CA TRP A 165 6.38 23.58 -19.84
C TRP A 165 6.72 22.16 -20.35
N GLU A 166 6.67 21.17 -19.47
CA GLU A 166 6.78 19.75 -19.84
C GLU A 166 5.51 19.02 -19.47
N THR A 167 5.13 18.05 -20.30
CA THR A 167 4.04 17.13 -19.99
C THR A 167 4.61 15.93 -19.26
N VAL A 168 4.14 15.67 -18.05
CA VAL A 168 4.55 14.53 -17.23
C VAL A 168 3.33 13.70 -16.87
N MET A 169 3.51 12.39 -16.82
CA MET A 169 2.48 11.50 -16.27
C MET A 169 2.42 11.69 -14.76
N SER A 170 1.23 11.93 -14.25
CA SER A 170 0.99 12.16 -12.81
C SER A 170 -0.20 11.33 -12.34
N TYR A 171 -0.12 10.88 -11.09
CA TYR A 171 -1.26 10.21 -10.47
C TYR A 171 -2.44 11.18 -10.29
N THR A 172 -3.60 10.71 -10.69
CA THR A 172 -4.88 11.39 -10.47
C THR A 172 -5.76 10.48 -9.62
N VAL A 173 -6.48 11.09 -8.69
CA VAL A 173 -7.42 10.40 -7.82
C VAL A 173 -8.79 10.39 -8.48
N THR A 174 -9.36 9.20 -8.63
CA THR A 174 -10.76 9.00 -8.99
C THR A 174 -11.47 8.41 -7.77
N ASP A 175 -11.75 9.27 -6.79
CA ASP A 175 -12.45 8.83 -5.57
C ASP A 175 -13.95 8.71 -5.85
N THR A 176 -14.43 7.48 -5.86
CA THR A 176 -15.86 7.16 -5.96
C THR A 176 -16.50 6.87 -4.61
N HIS A 177 -15.71 6.82 -3.53
CA HIS A 177 -16.19 6.52 -2.19
C HIS A 177 -16.74 7.76 -1.51
N LYS A 178 -17.92 7.60 -0.90
CA LYS A 178 -18.56 8.63 -0.07
C LYS A 178 -18.20 8.51 1.42
N PHE A 179 -17.32 7.56 1.75
CA PHE A 179 -16.91 7.22 3.12
C PHE A 179 -15.43 7.60 3.31
N GLY A 180 -15.00 7.66 4.56
CA GLY A 180 -13.59 7.72 4.89
C GLY A 180 -12.84 6.45 4.42
N HIS A 181 -11.50 6.53 4.34
CA HIS A 181 -10.69 5.40 3.86
C HIS A 181 -10.86 4.14 4.70
N GLY A 182 -11.00 4.27 6.02
CA GLY A 182 -11.22 3.14 6.92
C GLY A 182 -12.52 2.41 6.62
N GLU A 183 -13.64 3.14 6.61
CA GLU A 183 -14.97 2.56 6.34
C GLU A 183 -15.06 1.96 4.94
N ALA A 184 -14.45 2.61 3.94
CA ALA A 184 -14.40 2.09 2.58
C ALA A 184 -13.59 0.78 2.51
N SER A 185 -12.48 0.69 3.24
CA SER A 185 -11.66 -0.53 3.33
C SER A 185 -12.41 -1.65 4.02
N VAL A 186 -13.08 -1.39 5.15
CA VAL A 186 -13.93 -2.37 5.84
C VAL A 186 -15.02 -2.90 4.92
N ALA A 187 -15.75 -2.02 4.22
CA ALA A 187 -16.81 -2.44 3.30
C ALA A 187 -16.29 -3.34 2.15
N ILE A 188 -15.10 -3.05 1.62
CA ILE A 188 -14.46 -3.88 0.60
C ILE A 188 -14.07 -5.24 1.20
N ILE A 189 -13.44 -5.28 2.37
CA ILE A 189 -13.01 -6.52 3.01
C ILE A 189 -14.23 -7.40 3.29
N GLU A 190 -15.29 -6.85 3.87
CA GLU A 190 -16.54 -7.59 4.18
C GLU A 190 -17.21 -8.17 2.94
N LYS A 191 -17.11 -7.52 1.78
CA LYS A 191 -17.60 -8.07 0.51
C LYS A 191 -16.99 -9.43 0.18
N PHE A 192 -15.74 -9.68 0.59
CA PHE A 192 -15.03 -10.93 0.30
C PHE A 192 -15.02 -11.91 1.47
N LEU A 193 -14.82 -11.43 2.68
CA LEU A 193 -14.71 -12.23 3.90
C LEU A 193 -16.08 -12.50 4.55
N GLY A 194 -17.09 -11.72 4.19
CA GLY A 194 -18.41 -11.73 4.85
C GLY A 194 -18.41 -10.90 6.13
N VAL A 195 -19.61 -10.57 6.61
CA VAL A 195 -19.81 -9.71 7.80
C VAL A 195 -19.17 -10.30 9.07
N LEU A 196 -19.05 -11.62 9.16
CA LEU A 196 -18.38 -12.31 10.29
C LEU A 196 -16.89 -12.54 10.04
N GLY A 197 -16.37 -12.11 8.90
CA GLY A 197 -14.95 -12.28 8.54
C GLY A 197 -13.99 -11.32 9.24
N LEU A 198 -14.51 -10.24 9.82
CA LEU A 198 -13.76 -9.28 10.65
C LEU A 198 -14.28 -9.29 12.08
N THR A 199 -13.39 -9.14 13.06
CA THR A 199 -13.78 -8.90 14.45
C THR A 199 -14.24 -7.45 14.63
N THR A 200 -14.81 -7.12 15.80
CA THR A 200 -15.22 -5.74 16.12
C THR A 200 -13.99 -4.81 16.16
N GLU A 201 -12.90 -5.29 16.72
CA GLU A 201 -11.64 -4.55 16.86
C GLU A 201 -10.98 -4.29 15.49
N GLU A 202 -11.09 -5.23 14.56
CA GLU A 202 -10.56 -5.06 13.19
C GLU A 202 -11.34 -4.05 12.34
N ARG A 203 -12.58 -3.70 12.76
CA ARG A 203 -13.42 -2.69 12.07
C ARG A 203 -13.22 -1.27 12.58
N MET A 204 -12.67 -1.11 13.77
CA MET A 204 -12.41 0.20 14.40
C MET A 204 -11.09 0.79 13.93
#